data_6dd109301a4a6b6d3e3be5e57023a9d8
#
_entry.id   6dd109301a4a6b6d3e3be5e57023a9d8
#
_cell.length_a   1.000
_cell.length_b   1.000
_cell.length_c   1.000
_cell.angle_alpha   90.00
_cell.angle_beta   90.00
_cell.angle_gamma   90.00
#
_symmetry.space_group_name_H-M   'P 1'
#
loop_
_entity.id
_entity.type
_entity.pdbx_description
1 polymer ?
#
loop_
_entity_poly.entity_id
_entity_poly.type
_entity_poly.pdbx_seq_one_letter_code
_entity_poly.pdbx_strand_id
1 'polypeptide(L)'
;MSDLHILNAVTGYQEIIQAKSELEQNGTDFSEYKGQVQRIMHSLHPKRIDLIVQAIIEETPTTKTIRLASQHGEALPAFQAGQYINLFVTVAGTYTARPYAIASSPTQADYYDLTIKKADAGFVSHYLVDQLSVGQTLQSSGPMGNFHHNPLFHGDDLVFLAGGSGSVPARSMLLNLLEQNLQQRFHLIYVNSFEDDVIYAEELRALAKQYAHFTLTEYITRPTADYQGQTGRLSAERLSELLGTEPKQKMFYICGPTPFNQSCQQLLAELEVPARRIRVEANGAPKAPNTQSTWTSDIALNQEVTVTVRGKGQFTTTVGEPLLNSLERHGFFVENACRSGECSLCRIKLISGEVFTPDEAHLRRSDRQFG
;
A
#
# COMPACT_ATOMS: atom_id res chain seq x y z
N MET A 1 -45.62 9.56 -14.39
CA MET A 1 -45.22 10.98 -14.47
C MET A 1 -44.58 11.52 -13.18
N SER A 2 -44.15 10.68 -12.22
CA SER A 2 -43.58 11.11 -10.93
C SER A 2 -42.05 10.98 -10.84
N ASP A 3 -41.42 10.25 -11.75
CA ASP A 3 -39.98 9.96 -11.63
C ASP A 3 -39.04 11.07 -12.14
N LEU A 4 -39.59 12.00 -12.94
CA LEU A 4 -38.82 13.14 -13.47
C LEU A 4 -38.50 14.21 -12.42
N HIS A 5 -39.27 14.29 -11.34
CA HIS A 5 -39.05 15.30 -10.30
C HIS A 5 -37.82 15.03 -9.41
N ILE A 6 -37.51 13.77 -9.16
CA ILE A 6 -36.34 13.39 -8.30
C ILE A 6 -35.02 13.73 -9.01
N LEU A 7 -34.94 13.48 -10.29
CA LEU A 7 -33.72 13.74 -11.07
C LEU A 7 -33.42 15.24 -11.19
N ASN A 8 -34.45 16.09 -11.18
CA ASN A 8 -34.27 17.55 -11.23
C ASN A 8 -33.63 18.12 -9.95
N ALA A 9 -33.66 17.37 -8.83
CA ALA A 9 -32.98 17.73 -7.59
C ALA A 9 -31.50 17.33 -7.54
N VAL A 10 -31.02 16.60 -8.54
CA VAL A 10 -29.61 16.20 -8.64
C VAL A 10 -28.81 17.35 -9.24
N THR A 11 -27.82 17.84 -8.50
CA THR A 11 -26.91 18.89 -8.97
C THR A 11 -26.22 18.44 -10.28
N GLY A 12 -26.28 19.29 -11.32
CA GLY A 12 -25.69 19.00 -12.64
C GLY A 12 -26.62 18.21 -13.58
N TYR A 13 -27.81 17.79 -13.15
CA TYR A 13 -28.72 17.03 -14.03
C TYR A 13 -29.24 17.86 -15.20
N GLN A 14 -29.58 19.14 -14.94
CA GLN A 14 -30.10 20.02 -15.98
C GLN A 14 -29.04 20.34 -17.04
N GLU A 15 -27.78 20.51 -16.64
CA GLU A 15 -26.66 20.70 -17.54
C GLU A 15 -26.43 19.47 -18.44
N ILE A 16 -26.57 18.26 -17.88
CA ILE A 16 -26.49 17.01 -18.67
C ILE A 16 -27.62 16.92 -19.68
N ILE A 17 -28.87 17.26 -19.30
CA ILE A 17 -30.01 17.23 -20.19
C ILE A 17 -29.88 18.28 -21.30
N GLN A 18 -29.40 19.47 -20.95
CA GLN A 18 -29.12 20.51 -21.94
C GLN A 18 -28.04 20.09 -22.92
N ALA A 19 -26.90 19.60 -22.43
CA ALA A 19 -25.81 19.08 -23.27
C ALA A 19 -26.29 17.93 -24.17
N LYS A 20 -27.12 17.02 -23.67
CA LYS A 20 -27.74 15.96 -24.46
C LYS A 20 -28.61 16.54 -25.58
N SER A 21 -29.46 17.52 -25.26
CA SER A 21 -30.33 18.17 -26.26
C SER A 21 -29.53 18.91 -27.35
N GLU A 22 -28.45 19.59 -26.97
CA GLU A 22 -27.54 20.23 -27.90
C GLU A 22 -26.85 19.22 -28.82
N LEU A 23 -26.41 18.08 -28.32
CA LEU A 23 -25.84 16.97 -29.07
C LEU A 23 -26.84 16.34 -30.04
N GLU A 24 -28.11 16.17 -29.61
CA GLU A 24 -29.19 15.66 -30.46
C GLU A 24 -29.53 16.61 -31.62
N GLN A 25 -29.41 17.93 -31.40
CA GLN A 25 -29.67 18.98 -32.41
C GLN A 25 -28.49 19.17 -33.37
N ASN A 26 -27.25 19.12 -32.88
CA ASN A 26 -26.05 19.43 -33.63
C ASN A 26 -25.36 18.18 -34.22
N GLY A 27 -25.89 16.99 -33.98
CA GLY A 27 -25.30 15.71 -34.39
C GLY A 27 -24.21 15.24 -33.43
N THR A 28 -23.63 14.08 -33.71
CA THR A 28 -22.68 13.38 -32.84
C THR A 28 -21.24 13.51 -33.33
N ASP A 29 -20.84 14.66 -33.85
CA ASP A 29 -19.42 14.87 -34.17
C ASP A 29 -18.62 15.18 -32.89
N PHE A 30 -18.06 14.14 -32.31
CA PHE A 30 -17.17 14.20 -31.14
C PHE A 30 -15.68 14.29 -31.55
N SER A 31 -15.38 14.62 -32.79
CA SER A 31 -13.99 14.62 -33.27
C SER A 31 -13.10 15.58 -32.48
N GLU A 32 -13.62 16.72 -32.05
CA GLU A 32 -12.93 17.71 -31.21
C GLU A 32 -12.57 17.13 -29.81
N TYR A 33 -13.43 16.29 -29.23
CA TYR A 33 -13.25 15.70 -27.92
C TYR A 33 -12.64 14.29 -27.96
N LYS A 34 -12.37 13.78 -29.17
CA LYS A 34 -11.84 12.43 -29.35
C LYS A 34 -10.50 12.28 -28.61
N GLY A 35 -10.45 11.31 -27.71
CA GLY A 35 -9.27 11.02 -26.92
C GLY A 35 -9.04 11.96 -25.73
N GLN A 36 -9.87 12.98 -25.48
CA GLN A 36 -9.72 13.87 -24.34
C GLN A 36 -9.85 13.14 -23.01
N VAL A 37 -10.89 12.30 -22.85
CA VAL A 37 -11.08 11.47 -21.65
C VAL A 37 -9.88 10.54 -21.44
N GLN A 38 -9.36 9.96 -22.53
CA GLN A 38 -8.20 9.08 -22.45
C GLN A 38 -6.92 9.84 -22.07
N ARG A 39 -6.74 11.08 -22.56
CA ARG A 39 -5.62 11.94 -22.13
C ARG A 39 -5.72 12.28 -20.64
N ILE A 40 -6.91 12.66 -20.16
CA ILE A 40 -7.16 12.94 -18.74
C ILE A 40 -6.91 11.69 -17.90
N MET A 41 -7.42 10.53 -18.31
CA MET A 41 -7.16 9.27 -17.62
C MET A 41 -5.66 8.93 -17.57
N HIS A 42 -4.93 9.15 -18.67
CA HIS A 42 -3.49 8.93 -18.68
C HIS A 42 -2.71 9.89 -17.79
N SER A 43 -3.16 11.16 -17.66
CA SER A 43 -2.52 12.12 -16.75
C SER A 43 -2.78 11.82 -15.28
N LEU A 44 -3.98 11.33 -14.97
CA LEU A 44 -4.35 10.96 -13.58
C LEU A 44 -3.82 9.57 -13.17
N HIS A 45 -3.76 8.64 -14.11
CA HIS A 45 -3.35 7.25 -13.87
C HIS A 45 -2.36 6.76 -14.94
N PRO A 46 -1.17 7.34 -15.02
CA PRO A 46 -0.18 6.92 -16.00
C PRO A 46 0.28 5.49 -15.72
N LYS A 47 0.47 4.70 -16.79
CA LYS A 47 0.98 3.33 -16.66
C LYS A 47 2.44 3.30 -16.22
N ARG A 48 3.21 4.27 -16.64
CA ARG A 48 4.63 4.46 -16.30
C ARG A 48 4.92 5.94 -16.13
N ILE A 49 5.73 6.24 -15.14
CA ILE A 49 6.28 7.57 -14.85
C ILE A 49 7.78 7.40 -14.79
N ASP A 50 8.50 8.21 -15.53
CA ASP A 50 9.95 8.26 -15.48
C ASP A 50 10.37 9.21 -14.35
N LEU A 51 11.07 8.67 -13.37
CA LEU A 51 11.48 9.34 -12.15
C LEU A 51 13.00 9.44 -12.08
N ILE A 52 13.50 10.48 -11.42
CA ILE A 52 14.90 10.67 -11.10
C ILE A 52 15.07 10.70 -9.58
N VAL A 53 16.11 10.04 -9.08
CA VAL A 53 16.49 10.10 -7.66
C VAL A 53 17.05 11.49 -7.37
N GLN A 54 16.30 12.31 -6.66
CA GLN A 54 16.67 13.68 -6.28
C GLN A 54 17.50 13.71 -4.99
N ALA A 55 17.13 12.89 -4.01
CA ALA A 55 17.83 12.78 -2.74
C ALA A 55 17.69 11.38 -2.14
N ILE A 56 18.65 11.02 -1.29
CA ILE A 56 18.62 9.83 -0.46
C ILE A 56 18.90 10.25 0.96
N ILE A 57 17.98 9.96 1.88
CA ILE A 57 18.03 10.34 3.29
C ILE A 57 18.17 9.07 4.12
N GLU A 58 19.15 9.01 5.01
CA GLU A 58 19.31 7.89 5.93
C GLU A 58 18.38 8.08 7.12
N GLU A 59 17.46 7.13 7.31
CA GLU A 59 16.50 7.14 8.42
C GLU A 59 17.00 6.30 9.60
N THR A 60 17.51 5.12 9.31
CA THR A 60 18.10 4.18 10.27
C THR A 60 19.22 3.39 9.58
N PRO A 61 20.05 2.60 10.30
CA PRO A 61 21.08 1.77 9.67
C PRO A 61 20.59 0.83 8.60
N THR A 62 19.28 0.50 8.60
CA THR A 62 18.68 -0.44 7.65
C THR A 62 17.66 0.20 6.70
N THR A 63 17.41 1.51 6.83
CA THR A 63 16.30 2.17 6.14
C THR A 63 16.73 3.51 5.54
N LYS A 64 16.35 3.74 4.29
CA LYS A 64 16.56 5.02 3.60
C LYS A 64 15.25 5.54 3.00
N THR A 65 15.09 6.84 3.00
CA THR A 65 14.07 7.54 2.22
C THR A 65 14.68 8.00 0.90
N ILE A 66 14.08 7.56 -0.20
CA ILE A 66 14.47 7.93 -1.57
C ILE A 66 13.46 8.95 -2.07
N ARG A 67 13.92 10.16 -2.32
CA ARG A 67 13.12 11.21 -2.94
C ARG A 67 13.19 11.11 -4.44
N LEU A 68 12.04 10.94 -5.06
CA LEU A 68 11.88 10.76 -6.49
C LEU A 68 11.08 11.93 -7.08
N ALA A 69 11.67 12.65 -8.02
CA ALA A 69 11.01 13.71 -8.79
C ALA A 69 10.73 13.24 -10.23
N SER A 70 9.90 13.97 -10.97
CA SER A 70 9.75 13.74 -12.40
C SER A 70 11.07 13.96 -13.13
N GLN A 71 11.45 13.01 -13.99
CA GLN A 71 12.66 13.16 -14.83
C GLN A 71 12.54 14.34 -15.80
N HIS A 72 11.33 14.73 -16.16
CA HIS A 72 11.04 15.78 -17.14
C HIS A 72 10.62 17.11 -16.52
N GLY A 73 10.61 17.21 -15.17
CA GLY A 73 10.26 18.43 -14.45
C GLY A 73 8.76 18.72 -14.39
N GLU A 74 7.91 17.77 -14.73
CA GLU A 74 6.46 17.88 -14.63
C GLU A 74 6.01 17.60 -13.19
N ALA A 75 4.84 18.14 -12.81
CA ALA A 75 4.20 17.74 -11.56
C ALA A 75 3.84 16.25 -11.59
N LEU A 76 4.11 15.56 -10.48
CA LEU A 76 3.74 14.16 -10.35
C LEU A 76 2.22 14.01 -10.16
N PRO A 77 1.62 12.87 -10.57
CA PRO A 77 0.21 12.60 -10.33
C PRO A 77 -0.17 12.74 -8.85
N ALA A 78 -1.31 13.39 -8.60
CA ALA A 78 -1.85 13.52 -7.26
C ALA A 78 -2.17 12.15 -6.66
N PHE A 79 -2.04 12.03 -5.34
CA PHE A 79 -2.33 10.79 -4.61
C PHE A 79 -3.09 11.07 -3.31
N GLN A 80 -3.63 10.03 -2.71
CA GLN A 80 -4.22 10.08 -1.38
C GLN A 80 -3.23 9.50 -0.37
N ALA A 81 -3.10 10.14 0.79
CA ALA A 81 -2.20 9.72 1.85
C ALA A 81 -2.44 8.26 2.25
N GLY A 82 -1.40 7.43 2.17
CA GLY A 82 -1.47 5.98 2.36
C GLY A 82 -1.44 5.17 1.07
N GLN A 83 -1.56 5.79 -0.11
CA GLN A 83 -1.36 5.12 -1.38
C GLN A 83 0.12 4.79 -1.62
N TYR A 84 0.36 3.87 -2.54
CA TYR A 84 1.68 3.42 -2.94
C TYR A 84 1.89 3.58 -4.44
N ILE A 85 3.15 3.55 -4.87
CA ILE A 85 3.53 3.34 -6.27
C ILE A 85 4.27 2.02 -6.42
N ASN A 86 4.20 1.44 -7.60
CA ASN A 86 4.99 0.27 -7.95
C ASN A 86 6.29 0.72 -8.62
N LEU A 87 7.42 0.46 -7.99
CA LEU A 87 8.72 0.85 -8.50
C LEU A 87 9.32 -0.29 -9.33
N PHE A 88 9.64 -0.02 -10.59
CA PHE A 88 10.22 -0.99 -11.53
C PHE A 88 11.73 -0.90 -11.53
N VAL A 89 12.39 -2.04 -11.40
CA VAL A 89 13.85 -2.13 -11.35
C VAL A 89 14.35 -3.37 -12.06
N THR A 90 15.58 -3.31 -12.53
CA THR A 90 16.32 -4.50 -13.00
C THR A 90 17.46 -4.78 -12.02
N VAL A 91 17.37 -5.90 -11.32
CA VAL A 91 18.38 -6.34 -10.35
C VAL A 91 18.94 -7.66 -10.81
N ALA A 92 20.27 -7.74 -10.93
CA ALA A 92 20.96 -8.94 -11.40
C ALA A 92 20.33 -9.56 -12.68
N GLY A 93 19.94 -8.70 -13.64
CA GLY A 93 19.33 -9.12 -14.90
C GLY A 93 17.82 -9.46 -14.82
N THR A 94 17.23 -9.47 -13.65
CA THR A 94 15.78 -9.72 -13.46
C THR A 94 15.01 -8.41 -13.41
N TYR A 95 14.13 -8.20 -14.37
CA TYR A 95 13.16 -7.09 -14.35
C TYR A 95 11.99 -7.43 -13.43
N THR A 96 11.75 -6.60 -12.46
CA THR A 96 10.73 -6.82 -11.42
C THR A 96 10.16 -5.50 -10.91
N ALA A 97 9.10 -5.58 -10.14
CA ALA A 97 8.50 -4.42 -9.49
C ALA A 97 8.17 -4.68 -8.02
N ARG A 98 8.21 -3.63 -7.21
CA ARG A 98 7.79 -3.69 -5.80
C ARG A 98 6.95 -2.48 -5.44
N PRO A 99 5.85 -2.69 -4.70
CA PRO A 99 5.05 -1.60 -4.15
C PRO A 99 5.76 -0.95 -2.97
N TYR A 100 5.77 0.37 -2.97
CA TYR A 100 6.26 1.18 -1.85
C TYR A 100 5.25 2.28 -1.56
N ALA A 101 4.79 2.37 -0.31
CA ALA A 101 3.93 3.45 0.14
C ALA A 101 4.65 4.80 -0.03
N ILE A 102 3.88 5.81 -0.44
CA ILE A 102 4.38 7.18 -0.55
C ILE A 102 4.40 7.80 0.85
N ALA A 103 5.57 8.19 1.32
CA ALA A 103 5.80 8.74 2.65
C ALA A 103 5.59 10.25 2.72
N SER A 104 5.73 10.95 1.57
CA SER A 104 5.51 12.39 1.49
C SER A 104 4.04 12.76 1.66
N SER A 105 3.77 14.04 1.93
CA SER A 105 2.41 14.58 1.96
C SER A 105 1.85 14.68 0.54
N PRO A 106 0.55 14.41 0.33
CA PRO A 106 -0.13 14.62 -0.95
C PRO A 106 -0.44 16.10 -1.24
N THR A 107 -0.15 17.02 -0.32
CA THR A 107 -0.38 18.48 -0.51
C THR A 107 0.60 19.12 -1.49
N GLN A 108 1.66 18.41 -1.87
CA GLN A 108 2.63 18.81 -2.88
C GLN A 108 2.72 17.76 -4.00
N ALA A 109 3.15 18.17 -5.19
CA ALA A 109 3.23 17.33 -6.38
C ALA A 109 4.65 17.27 -6.99
N ASP A 110 5.66 17.81 -6.29
CA ASP A 110 7.02 17.95 -6.83
C ASP A 110 7.81 16.64 -6.73
N TYR A 111 7.51 15.84 -5.70
CA TYR A 111 8.23 14.58 -5.46
C TYR A 111 7.40 13.54 -4.71
N TYR A 112 7.80 12.29 -4.83
CA TYR A 112 7.41 11.20 -3.93
C TYR A 112 8.59 10.80 -3.06
N ASP A 113 8.40 10.73 -1.75
CA ASP A 113 9.34 10.09 -0.84
C ASP A 113 8.93 8.63 -0.65
N LEU A 114 9.86 7.71 -0.91
CA LEU A 114 9.70 6.28 -0.66
C LEU A 114 10.67 5.84 0.42
N THR A 115 10.16 5.43 1.56
CA THR A 115 11.00 4.95 2.66
C THR A 115 11.09 3.44 2.63
N ILE A 116 12.29 2.96 2.39
CA ILE A 116 12.59 1.56 2.09
C ILE A 116 13.49 0.98 3.16
N LYS A 117 12.96 -0.01 3.88
CA LYS A 117 13.73 -0.81 4.83
C LYS A 117 14.26 -2.06 4.15
N LYS A 118 15.51 -2.41 4.41
CA LYS A 118 16.09 -3.69 3.95
C LYS A 118 15.30 -4.85 4.56
N ALA A 119 14.77 -5.71 3.72
CA ALA A 119 14.14 -6.94 4.18
C ALA A 119 15.20 -8.05 4.30
N ASP A 120 15.06 -8.93 5.29
CA ASP A 120 15.91 -10.12 5.40
C ASP A 120 15.82 -10.92 4.10
N ALA A 121 16.98 -11.22 3.48
CA ALA A 121 17.10 -11.83 2.15
C ALA A 121 16.31 -11.09 1.04
N GLY A 122 16.13 -9.77 1.18
CA GLY A 122 15.39 -8.93 0.24
C GLY A 122 16.16 -8.69 -1.06
N PHE A 123 15.61 -9.10 -2.21
CA PHE A 123 16.25 -8.95 -3.52
C PHE A 123 16.28 -7.48 -3.99
N VAL A 124 15.14 -6.79 -3.94
CA VAL A 124 15.00 -5.41 -4.43
C VAL A 124 15.36 -4.38 -3.36
N SER A 125 14.97 -4.60 -2.11
CA SER A 125 15.23 -3.64 -1.03
C SER A 125 16.74 -3.43 -0.76
N HIS A 126 17.55 -4.47 -0.88
CA HIS A 126 19.01 -4.35 -0.78
C HIS A 126 19.57 -3.50 -1.92
N TYR A 127 19.13 -3.74 -3.16
CA TYR A 127 19.56 -2.92 -4.30
C TYR A 127 19.24 -1.45 -4.09
N LEU A 128 17.99 -1.13 -3.70
CA LEU A 128 17.53 0.25 -3.52
C LEU A 128 18.22 0.96 -2.36
N VAL A 129 18.52 0.27 -1.27
CA VAL A 129 19.16 0.88 -0.10
C VAL A 129 20.68 0.96 -0.24
N ASP A 130 21.32 -0.04 -0.84
CA ASP A 130 22.78 -0.15 -0.85
C ASP A 130 23.44 0.35 -2.16
N GLN A 131 22.74 0.32 -3.30
CA GLN A 131 23.34 0.55 -4.60
C GLN A 131 22.76 1.74 -5.37
N LEU A 132 21.56 2.20 -5.00
CA LEU A 132 20.92 3.34 -5.67
C LEU A 132 21.69 4.64 -5.34
N SER A 133 21.80 5.52 -6.33
CA SER A 133 22.50 6.80 -6.20
C SER A 133 21.66 7.95 -6.72
N VAL A 134 21.91 9.14 -6.19
CA VAL A 134 21.29 10.39 -6.69
C VAL A 134 21.62 10.58 -8.17
N GLY A 135 20.62 11.02 -8.94
CA GLY A 135 20.71 11.20 -10.39
C GLY A 135 20.35 9.95 -11.21
N GLN A 136 20.22 8.77 -10.60
CA GLN A 136 19.72 7.59 -11.32
C GLN A 136 18.23 7.73 -11.65
N THR A 137 17.84 7.14 -12.80
CA THR A 137 16.47 7.12 -13.27
C THR A 137 15.81 5.80 -12.96
N LEU A 138 14.54 5.86 -12.60
CA LEU A 138 13.69 4.71 -12.29
C LEU A 138 12.33 4.88 -12.95
N GLN A 139 11.62 3.80 -13.16
CA GLN A 139 10.23 3.84 -13.60
C GLN A 139 9.29 3.45 -12.47
N SER A 140 8.15 4.12 -12.40
CA SER A 140 7.07 3.73 -11.49
C SER A 140 5.73 3.65 -12.18
N SER A 141 4.76 3.02 -11.52
CA SER A 141 3.34 3.22 -11.84
C SER A 141 2.86 4.58 -11.35
N GLY A 142 1.68 5.01 -11.75
CA GLY A 142 0.93 6.03 -11.01
C GLY A 142 0.57 5.54 -9.60
N PRO A 143 0.14 6.46 -8.72
CA PRO A 143 -0.34 6.11 -7.37
C PRO A 143 -1.54 5.17 -7.42
N MET A 144 -1.58 4.21 -6.50
CA MET A 144 -2.65 3.22 -6.40
C MET A 144 -2.82 2.73 -4.95
N GLY A 145 -3.86 1.93 -4.71
CA GLY A 145 -4.19 1.40 -3.39
C GLY A 145 -5.40 2.06 -2.76
N ASN A 146 -6.04 1.31 -1.85
CA ASN A 146 -7.26 1.71 -1.16
C ASN A 146 -7.02 1.97 0.34
N PHE A 147 -5.78 1.92 0.76
CA PHE A 147 -5.39 2.13 2.15
C PHE A 147 -5.19 3.62 2.43
N HIS A 148 -6.29 4.37 2.48
CA HIS A 148 -6.31 5.81 2.72
C HIS A 148 -7.51 6.21 3.58
N HIS A 149 -7.45 7.37 4.20
CA HIS A 149 -8.57 7.93 4.94
C HIS A 149 -9.69 8.35 3.97
N ASN A 150 -10.92 7.94 4.30
CA ASN A 150 -12.11 8.39 3.61
C ASN A 150 -13.00 9.17 4.59
N PRO A 151 -13.07 10.51 4.49
CA PRO A 151 -13.78 11.36 5.46
C PRO A 151 -15.29 11.09 5.53
N LEU A 152 -15.88 10.49 4.47
CA LEU A 152 -17.31 10.17 4.46
C LEU A 152 -17.69 8.99 5.36
N PHE A 153 -16.74 8.07 5.62
CA PHE A 153 -17.02 6.80 6.30
C PHE A 153 -16.17 6.53 7.53
N HIS A 154 -14.97 7.11 7.60
CA HIS A 154 -13.98 6.74 8.61
C HIS A 154 -14.08 7.57 9.90
N GLY A 155 -14.71 8.78 9.83
CA GLY A 155 -14.83 9.68 10.98
C GLY A 155 -13.51 10.36 11.34
N ASP A 156 -13.47 10.95 12.53
CA ASP A 156 -12.42 11.90 12.93
C ASP A 156 -11.50 11.40 14.06
N ASP A 157 -11.65 10.14 14.48
CA ASP A 157 -10.82 9.52 15.52
C ASP A 157 -10.07 8.32 14.93
N LEU A 158 -8.84 8.58 14.52
CA LEU A 158 -8.02 7.66 13.74
C LEU A 158 -6.93 7.06 14.64
N VAL A 159 -6.84 5.74 14.64
CA VAL A 159 -5.78 5.00 15.32
C VAL A 159 -4.98 4.24 14.27
N PHE A 160 -3.68 4.47 14.23
CA PHE A 160 -2.78 3.76 13.34
C PHE A 160 -1.86 2.83 14.14
N LEU A 161 -1.97 1.52 13.89
CA LEU A 161 -1.10 0.50 14.47
C LEU A 161 0.01 0.21 13.45
N ALA A 162 1.21 0.71 13.73
CA ALA A 162 2.36 0.57 12.83
C ALA A 162 3.41 -0.39 13.39
N GLY A 163 3.89 -1.31 12.55
CA GLY A 163 5.03 -2.19 12.85
C GLY A 163 6.22 -1.88 11.93
N GLY A 164 7.32 -1.36 12.48
CA GLY A 164 8.53 -1.03 11.71
C GLY A 164 8.23 -0.09 10.54
N SER A 165 8.54 -0.51 9.29
CA SER A 165 8.26 0.28 8.07
C SER A 165 6.77 0.49 7.78
N GLY A 166 5.87 -0.11 8.55
CA GLY A 166 4.44 0.22 8.52
C GLY A 166 4.13 1.65 8.94
N SER A 167 5.08 2.38 9.51
CA SER A 167 4.98 3.82 9.81
C SER A 167 4.94 4.69 8.54
N VAL A 168 5.37 4.18 7.39
CA VAL A 168 5.46 4.95 6.14
C VAL A 168 4.11 5.52 5.69
N PRO A 169 3.04 4.72 5.50
CA PRO A 169 1.73 5.27 5.19
C PRO A 169 1.15 6.12 6.34
N ALA A 170 1.48 5.81 7.61
CA ALA A 170 1.05 6.61 8.75
C ALA A 170 1.62 8.04 8.68
N ARG A 171 2.91 8.20 8.33
CA ARG A 171 3.54 9.49 8.15
C ARG A 171 2.84 10.32 7.08
N SER A 172 2.56 9.73 5.91
CA SER A 172 1.85 10.42 4.83
C SER A 172 0.46 10.89 5.28
N MET A 173 -0.30 10.04 5.99
CA MET A 173 -1.62 10.39 6.53
C MET A 173 -1.52 11.51 7.58
N LEU A 174 -0.55 11.43 8.48
CA LEU A 174 -0.32 12.45 9.51
C LEU A 174 0.03 13.80 8.88
N LEU A 175 1.02 13.84 7.98
CA LEU A 175 1.41 15.08 7.30
C LEU A 175 0.24 15.72 6.55
N ASN A 176 -0.54 14.90 5.84
CA ASN A 176 -1.75 15.39 5.16
C ASN A 176 -2.74 16.05 6.13
N LEU A 177 -2.97 15.46 7.30
CA LEU A 177 -3.86 16.02 8.32
C LEU A 177 -3.33 17.34 8.87
N LEU A 178 -2.02 17.39 9.19
CA LEU A 178 -1.40 18.57 9.80
C LEU A 178 -1.29 19.74 8.83
N GLU A 179 -0.86 19.50 7.60
CA GLU A 179 -0.68 20.54 6.58
C GLU A 179 -2.00 21.13 6.08
N GLN A 180 -3.07 20.34 6.07
CA GLN A 180 -4.42 20.83 5.75
C GLN A 180 -5.16 21.40 6.96
N ASN A 181 -4.55 21.43 8.15
CA ASN A 181 -5.18 21.85 9.41
C ASN A 181 -6.50 21.12 9.71
N LEU A 182 -6.56 19.84 9.38
CA LEU A 182 -7.71 19.02 9.64
C LEU A 182 -7.82 18.71 11.15
N GLN A 183 -9.03 18.62 11.68
CA GLN A 183 -9.26 18.49 13.12
C GLN A 183 -9.38 17.03 13.60
N GLN A 184 -9.08 16.07 12.75
CA GLN A 184 -9.07 14.66 13.11
C GLN A 184 -8.03 14.39 14.20
N ARG A 185 -8.40 13.58 15.19
CA ARG A 185 -7.44 13.03 16.14
C ARG A 185 -6.70 11.87 15.50
N PHE A 186 -5.39 11.88 15.59
CA PHE A 186 -4.55 10.82 15.05
C PHE A 186 -3.67 10.23 16.16
N HIS A 187 -3.91 8.97 16.49
CA HIS A 187 -3.10 8.25 17.46
C HIS A 187 -2.26 7.20 16.75
N LEU A 188 -0.95 7.41 16.69
CA LEU A 188 0.02 6.45 16.17
C LEU A 188 0.55 5.59 17.31
N ILE A 189 0.20 4.31 17.30
CA ILE A 189 0.78 3.28 18.17
C ILE A 189 1.84 2.55 17.35
N TYR A 190 3.10 2.82 17.66
CA TYR A 190 4.24 2.47 16.85
C TYR A 190 5.11 1.41 17.54
N VAL A 191 5.18 0.22 16.97
CA VAL A 191 5.89 -0.93 17.51
C VAL A 191 7.14 -1.22 16.69
N ASN A 192 8.30 -1.23 17.32
CA ASN A 192 9.59 -1.53 16.71
C ASN A 192 10.32 -2.64 17.46
N SER A 193 11.30 -3.26 16.80
CA SER A 193 12.13 -4.28 17.45
C SER A 193 13.21 -3.65 18.32
N PHE A 194 13.88 -2.62 17.82
CA PHE A 194 15.04 -1.98 18.42
C PHE A 194 14.88 -0.45 18.40
N GLU A 195 15.57 0.23 19.31
CA GLU A 195 15.50 1.68 19.50
C GLU A 195 16.13 2.45 18.34
N ASP A 196 17.24 1.95 17.82
CA ASP A 196 17.99 2.53 16.70
C ASP A 196 17.39 2.29 15.32
N ASP A 197 16.29 1.54 15.26
CA ASP A 197 15.60 1.16 14.02
C ASP A 197 14.19 1.78 13.92
N VAL A 198 13.91 2.79 14.75
CA VAL A 198 12.65 3.55 14.73
C VAL A 198 12.70 4.61 13.62
N ILE A 199 11.98 4.33 12.52
CA ILE A 199 11.93 5.22 11.36
C ILE A 199 11.17 6.50 11.74
N TYR A 200 11.70 7.69 11.36
CA TYR A 200 11.14 9.02 11.65
C TYR A 200 11.04 9.37 13.14
N ALA A 201 11.83 8.75 14.01
CA ALA A 201 11.72 8.90 15.45
C ALA A 201 11.68 10.35 15.92
N GLU A 202 12.66 11.17 15.50
CA GLU A 202 12.76 12.57 15.89
C GLU A 202 11.61 13.41 15.33
N GLU A 203 11.27 13.23 14.06
CA GLU A 203 10.17 13.93 13.39
C GLU A 203 8.83 13.65 14.09
N LEU A 204 8.49 12.39 14.31
CA LEU A 204 7.22 12.00 14.93
C LEU A 204 7.09 12.49 16.38
N ARG A 205 8.19 12.44 17.15
CA ARG A 205 8.23 12.95 18.52
C ARG A 205 8.11 14.48 18.56
N ALA A 206 8.71 15.18 17.60
CA ALA A 206 8.57 16.64 17.47
C ALA A 206 7.14 17.04 17.11
N LEU A 207 6.52 16.35 16.13
CA LEU A 207 5.14 16.57 15.74
C LEU A 207 4.16 16.30 16.89
N ALA A 208 4.37 15.24 17.68
CA ALA A 208 3.52 14.92 18.83
C ALA A 208 3.60 15.99 19.95
N LYS A 209 4.74 16.67 20.09
CA LYS A 209 4.86 17.81 21.01
C LYS A 209 4.20 19.08 20.48
N GLN A 210 4.18 19.26 19.17
CA GLN A 210 3.69 20.46 18.51
C GLN A 210 2.16 20.46 18.34
N TYR A 211 1.56 19.30 18.05
CA TYR A 211 0.15 19.21 17.67
C TYR A 211 -0.66 18.39 18.68
N ALA A 212 -1.56 19.06 19.41
CA ALA A 212 -2.36 18.44 20.47
C ALA A 212 -3.32 17.33 20.00
N HIS A 213 -3.68 17.30 18.72
CA HIS A 213 -4.55 16.26 18.12
C HIS A 213 -3.75 15.08 17.53
N PHE A 214 -2.42 15.09 17.63
CA PHE A 214 -1.57 13.95 17.32
C PHE A 214 -1.00 13.34 18.59
N THR A 215 -1.22 12.04 18.80
CA THR A 215 -0.66 11.26 19.91
C THR A 215 0.28 10.22 19.35
N LEU A 216 1.49 10.13 19.91
CA LEU A 216 2.46 9.08 19.59
C LEU A 216 2.65 8.18 20.82
N THR A 217 2.48 6.86 20.64
CA THR A 217 2.84 5.85 21.63
C THR A 217 3.82 4.85 21.01
N GLU A 218 5.02 4.79 21.54
CA GLU A 218 6.10 3.95 21.03
C GLU A 218 6.31 2.72 21.89
N TYR A 219 6.48 1.55 21.25
CA TYR A 219 6.85 0.29 21.91
C TYR A 219 8.10 -0.29 21.29
N ILE A 220 9.05 -0.72 22.15
CA ILE A 220 10.24 -1.48 21.73
C ILE A 220 10.11 -2.91 22.24
N THR A 221 10.16 -3.89 21.35
CA THR A 221 9.97 -5.29 21.72
C THR A 221 11.25 -6.00 22.18
N ARG A 222 12.41 -5.45 21.83
CA ARG A 222 13.74 -5.95 22.20
C ARG A 222 14.63 -4.78 22.64
N PRO A 223 14.27 -4.13 23.77
CA PRO A 223 14.98 -2.95 24.22
C PRO A 223 16.37 -3.28 24.73
N THR A 224 17.25 -2.28 24.74
CA THR A 224 18.47 -2.31 25.54
C THR A 224 18.13 -2.28 27.04
N ALA A 225 19.10 -2.62 27.88
CA ALA A 225 18.90 -2.64 29.33
C ALA A 225 18.57 -1.24 29.92
N ASP A 226 19.03 -0.19 29.25
CA ASP A 226 18.89 1.20 29.70
C ASP A 226 17.64 1.91 29.14
N TYR A 227 16.84 1.23 28.31
CA TYR A 227 15.64 1.81 27.72
C TYR A 227 14.56 2.10 28.78
N GLN A 228 14.04 3.32 28.79
CA GLN A 228 13.05 3.79 29.78
C GLN A 228 11.62 3.91 29.22
N GLY A 229 11.41 3.61 27.92
CA GLY A 229 10.09 3.71 27.28
C GLY A 229 9.23 2.48 27.45
N GLN A 230 8.12 2.40 26.70
CA GLN A 230 7.24 1.24 26.70
C GLN A 230 7.90 0.05 26.02
N THR A 231 7.78 -1.14 26.63
CA THR A 231 8.44 -2.36 26.16
C THR A 231 7.47 -3.50 25.92
N GLY A 232 7.88 -4.45 25.10
CA GLY A 232 7.14 -5.67 24.83
C GLY A 232 6.15 -5.54 23.68
N ARG A 233 5.31 -6.56 23.52
CA ARG A 233 4.28 -6.61 22.50
C ARG A 233 2.98 -5.95 22.98
N LEU A 234 2.15 -5.52 22.06
CA LEU A 234 0.80 -5.07 22.35
C LEU A 234 -0.02 -6.25 22.92
N SER A 235 -0.83 -5.97 23.94
CA SER A 235 -1.86 -6.87 24.46
C SER A 235 -3.23 -6.19 24.42
N ALA A 236 -4.30 -6.96 24.62
CA ALA A 236 -5.66 -6.41 24.63
C ALA A 236 -5.85 -5.40 25.77
N GLU A 237 -5.27 -5.67 26.95
CA GLU A 237 -5.33 -4.76 28.11
C GLU A 237 -4.64 -3.43 27.81
N ARG A 238 -3.37 -3.49 27.31
CA ARG A 238 -2.61 -2.29 26.95
C ARG A 238 -3.31 -1.48 25.87
N LEU A 239 -3.83 -2.16 24.84
CA LEU A 239 -4.55 -1.50 23.77
C LEU A 239 -5.84 -0.86 24.27
N SER A 240 -6.60 -1.53 25.15
CA SER A 240 -7.78 -0.98 25.79
C SER A 240 -7.50 0.27 26.61
N GLU A 241 -6.41 0.27 27.40
CA GLU A 241 -5.96 1.45 28.16
C GLU A 241 -5.65 2.64 27.24
N LEU A 242 -4.91 2.40 26.15
CA LEU A 242 -4.55 3.43 25.18
C LEU A 242 -5.74 4.00 24.41
N LEU A 243 -6.73 3.17 24.10
CA LEU A 243 -7.89 3.54 23.30
C LEU A 243 -8.99 4.22 24.11
N GLY A 244 -9.02 4.03 25.43
CA GLY A 244 -10.04 4.57 26.32
C GLY A 244 -11.41 3.92 26.16
N THR A 245 -12.49 4.66 26.42
CA THR A 245 -13.82 4.10 26.65
C THR A 245 -14.59 3.66 25.40
N GLU A 246 -14.24 4.15 24.21
CA GLU A 246 -15.03 3.94 22.98
C GLU A 246 -14.20 3.42 21.79
N PRO A 247 -13.49 2.28 21.92
CA PRO A 247 -12.67 1.77 20.81
C PRO A 247 -13.50 1.43 19.55
N LYS A 248 -14.77 1.02 19.73
CA LYS A 248 -15.67 0.61 18.63
C LYS A 248 -16.06 1.77 17.68
N GLN A 249 -15.88 3.02 18.11
CA GLN A 249 -16.19 4.20 17.28
C GLN A 249 -15.00 4.70 16.48
N LYS A 250 -13.78 4.34 16.89
CA LYS A 250 -12.53 4.75 16.24
C LYS A 250 -12.32 4.02 14.90
N MET A 251 -11.54 4.64 14.02
CA MET A 251 -11.11 4.01 12.77
C MET A 251 -9.67 3.54 12.89
N PHE A 252 -9.44 2.27 12.59
CA PHE A 252 -8.15 1.63 12.72
C PHE A 252 -7.49 1.38 11.37
N TYR A 253 -6.21 1.73 11.30
CA TYR A 253 -5.32 1.42 10.21
C TYR A 253 -4.20 0.53 10.74
N ILE A 254 -3.90 -0.56 10.07
CA ILE A 254 -2.88 -1.52 10.48
C ILE A 254 -1.90 -1.70 9.33
N CYS A 255 -0.64 -1.43 9.57
CA CYS A 255 0.42 -1.69 8.60
C CYS A 255 1.70 -2.17 9.30
N GLY A 256 2.21 -3.30 8.86
CA GLY A 256 3.40 -3.93 9.40
C GLY A 256 3.64 -5.32 8.81
N PRO A 257 4.60 -6.08 9.32
CA PRO A 257 4.78 -7.48 8.93
C PRO A 257 3.51 -8.31 9.14
N THR A 258 3.29 -9.33 8.32
CA THR A 258 2.08 -10.18 8.39
C THR A 258 1.74 -10.67 9.80
N PRO A 259 2.69 -11.19 10.62
CA PRO A 259 2.37 -11.60 11.98
C PRO A 259 1.92 -10.44 12.90
N PHE A 260 2.44 -9.22 12.67
CA PHE A 260 2.01 -8.02 13.39
C PHE A 260 0.58 -7.65 13.01
N ASN A 261 0.28 -7.62 11.70
CA ASN A 261 -1.06 -7.31 11.20
C ASN A 261 -2.10 -8.30 11.76
N GLN A 262 -1.81 -9.60 11.72
CA GLN A 262 -2.69 -10.65 12.26
C GLN A 262 -2.91 -10.48 13.78
N SER A 263 -1.84 -10.24 14.54
CA SER A 263 -1.94 -9.99 15.98
C SER A 263 -2.81 -8.77 16.30
N CYS A 264 -2.60 -7.65 15.59
CA CYS A 264 -3.41 -6.44 15.78
C CYS A 264 -4.89 -6.68 15.43
N GLN A 265 -5.19 -7.40 14.36
CA GLN A 265 -6.56 -7.75 14.01
C GLN A 265 -7.22 -8.60 15.08
N GLN A 266 -6.51 -9.58 15.64
CA GLN A 266 -7.00 -10.41 16.74
C GLN A 266 -7.28 -9.57 17.98
N LEU A 267 -6.37 -8.70 18.40
CA LEU A 267 -6.56 -7.80 19.55
C LEU A 267 -7.78 -6.89 19.39
N LEU A 268 -7.97 -6.32 18.17
CA LEU A 268 -9.14 -5.49 17.88
C LEU A 268 -10.45 -6.31 17.87
N ALA A 269 -10.40 -7.58 17.46
CA ALA A 269 -11.56 -8.48 17.54
C ALA A 269 -11.91 -8.81 18.99
N GLU A 270 -10.93 -9.04 19.87
CA GLU A 270 -11.12 -9.22 21.31
C GLU A 270 -11.76 -7.98 21.97
N LEU A 271 -11.44 -6.78 21.47
CA LEU A 271 -12.07 -5.52 21.87
C LEU A 271 -13.41 -5.26 21.17
N GLU A 272 -13.91 -6.23 20.41
CA GLU A 272 -15.17 -6.18 19.64
C GLU A 272 -15.25 -4.98 18.66
N VAL A 273 -14.11 -4.54 18.11
CA VAL A 273 -14.09 -3.49 17.08
C VAL A 273 -14.70 -4.05 15.79
N PRO A 274 -15.71 -3.36 15.21
CA PRO A 274 -16.35 -3.86 13.99
C PRO A 274 -15.37 -3.89 12.80
N ALA A 275 -15.41 -4.96 11.99
CA ALA A 275 -14.51 -5.12 10.83
C ALA A 275 -14.53 -3.93 9.85
N ARG A 276 -15.69 -3.25 9.69
CA ARG A 276 -15.79 -2.03 8.87
C ARG A 276 -14.95 -0.86 9.37
N ARG A 277 -14.51 -0.90 10.63
CA ARG A 277 -13.64 0.10 11.27
C ARG A 277 -12.17 -0.26 11.20
N ILE A 278 -11.81 -1.35 10.52
CA ILE A 278 -10.43 -1.83 10.43
C ILE A 278 -10.01 -1.83 8.96
N ARG A 279 -8.88 -1.19 8.68
CA ARG A 279 -8.18 -1.24 7.40
C ARG A 279 -6.80 -1.85 7.62
N VAL A 280 -6.43 -2.79 6.79
CA VAL A 280 -5.13 -3.47 6.87
C VAL A 280 -4.44 -3.32 5.52
N GLU A 281 -3.18 -2.91 5.54
CA GLU A 281 -2.32 -2.95 4.36
C GLU A 281 -1.57 -4.27 4.31
N ALA A 282 -1.77 -5.02 3.25
CA ALA A 282 -1.10 -6.31 3.07
C ALA A 282 0.30 -6.13 2.45
N ASN A 283 1.29 -6.79 3.02
CA ASN A 283 2.70 -6.70 2.62
C ASN A 283 3.19 -7.97 1.89
N GLY A 284 2.68 -8.19 0.68
CA GLY A 284 3.13 -9.29 -0.18
C GLY A 284 2.58 -10.67 0.20
N ALA A 285 3.16 -11.72 -0.39
CA ALA A 285 2.78 -13.10 -0.12
C ALA A 285 3.29 -13.59 1.25
N PRO A 286 2.59 -14.54 1.89
CA PRO A 286 3.04 -15.13 3.16
C PRO A 286 4.38 -15.83 3.00
N LYS A 287 5.28 -15.64 3.97
CA LYS A 287 6.61 -16.26 3.97
C LYS A 287 6.60 -17.77 4.25
N ALA A 288 5.59 -18.25 4.94
CA ALA A 288 5.43 -19.63 5.35
C ALA A 288 4.02 -20.15 5.00
N PRO A 289 3.71 -20.38 3.72
CA PRO A 289 2.37 -20.81 3.28
C PRO A 289 1.95 -22.15 3.88
N ASN A 290 2.91 -23.01 4.19
CA ASN A 290 2.68 -24.34 4.80
C ASN A 290 2.17 -24.29 6.26
N THR A 291 2.13 -23.13 6.88
CA THR A 291 1.54 -22.97 8.22
C THR A 291 0.03 -22.70 8.17
N GLN A 292 -0.53 -22.50 6.99
CA GLN A 292 -1.95 -22.22 6.81
C GLN A 292 -2.80 -23.50 6.80
N SER A 293 -4.01 -23.41 7.35
CA SER A 293 -4.90 -24.54 7.50
C SER A 293 -5.33 -25.19 6.17
N THR A 294 -5.30 -24.42 5.11
CA THR A 294 -5.66 -24.84 3.75
C THR A 294 -4.51 -25.47 2.96
N TRP A 295 -3.29 -25.47 3.54
CA TRP A 295 -2.14 -26.13 2.91
C TRP A 295 -2.27 -27.65 2.98
N THR A 296 -1.95 -28.33 1.88
CA THR A 296 -1.91 -29.80 1.85
C THR A 296 -0.65 -30.31 2.57
N SER A 297 -0.83 -30.99 3.70
CA SER A 297 0.25 -31.38 4.64
C SER A 297 1.37 -32.24 4.00
N ASP A 298 1.05 -32.98 2.95
CA ASP A 298 1.98 -33.94 2.32
C ASP A 298 2.90 -33.28 1.28
N ILE A 299 2.73 -31.98 1.01
CA ILE A 299 3.51 -31.25 0.00
C ILE A 299 4.62 -30.44 0.69
N ALA A 300 5.86 -30.78 0.39
CA ALA A 300 7.03 -30.05 0.91
C ALA A 300 7.26 -28.73 0.14
N LEU A 301 7.61 -27.66 0.84
CA LEU A 301 7.87 -26.35 0.22
C LEU A 301 8.98 -26.39 -0.85
N ASN A 302 9.97 -27.25 -0.67
CA ASN A 302 11.10 -27.44 -1.59
C ASN A 302 10.84 -28.47 -2.70
N GLN A 303 9.62 -29.03 -2.78
CA GLN A 303 9.27 -29.93 -3.86
C GLN A 303 9.32 -29.18 -5.19
N GLU A 304 10.07 -29.74 -6.13
CA GLU A 304 10.17 -29.19 -7.49
C GLU A 304 8.93 -29.45 -8.31
N VAL A 305 8.53 -28.44 -9.06
CA VAL A 305 7.42 -28.50 -10.01
C VAL A 305 7.79 -27.80 -11.30
N THR A 306 7.24 -28.30 -12.42
CA THR A 306 7.43 -27.67 -13.72
C THR A 306 6.21 -26.79 -14.04
N VAL A 307 6.48 -25.54 -14.37
CA VAL A 307 5.48 -24.57 -14.82
C VAL A 307 5.63 -24.36 -16.32
N THR A 308 4.55 -24.57 -17.07
CA THR A 308 4.49 -24.30 -18.51
C THR A 308 3.71 -23.04 -18.80
N VAL A 309 4.34 -22.05 -19.42
CA VAL A 309 3.70 -20.82 -19.90
C VAL A 309 3.35 -21.02 -21.38
N ARG A 310 2.04 -21.14 -21.67
CA ARG A 310 1.56 -21.45 -23.02
C ARG A 310 2.13 -20.50 -24.07
N GLY A 311 2.75 -21.07 -25.09
CA GLY A 311 3.35 -20.32 -26.21
C GLY A 311 4.63 -19.54 -25.87
N LYS A 312 5.19 -19.68 -24.65
CA LYS A 312 6.39 -18.95 -24.22
C LYS A 312 7.52 -19.87 -23.70
N GLY A 313 7.19 -21.03 -23.11
CA GLY A 313 8.19 -21.96 -22.60
C GLY A 313 7.80 -22.61 -21.27
N GLN A 314 8.77 -23.26 -20.64
CA GLN A 314 8.61 -23.93 -19.35
C GLN A 314 9.84 -23.68 -18.45
N PHE A 315 9.64 -23.79 -17.14
CA PHE A 315 10.71 -23.68 -16.15
C PHE A 315 10.40 -24.54 -14.93
N THR A 316 11.41 -24.83 -14.13
CA THR A 316 11.30 -25.53 -12.85
C THR A 316 11.35 -24.52 -11.70
N THR A 317 10.49 -24.71 -10.71
CA THR A 317 10.45 -23.93 -9.48
C THR A 317 10.09 -24.84 -8.31
N THR A 318 9.96 -24.27 -7.11
CA THR A 318 9.50 -25.01 -5.92
C THR A 318 8.08 -24.61 -5.54
N VAL A 319 7.36 -25.53 -4.92
CA VAL A 319 5.97 -25.31 -4.49
C VAL A 319 5.85 -24.14 -3.51
N GLY A 320 6.85 -23.94 -2.65
CA GLY A 320 6.83 -22.86 -1.65
C GLY A 320 7.13 -21.47 -2.21
N GLU A 321 7.58 -21.35 -3.47
CA GLU A 321 7.87 -20.06 -4.07
C GLU A 321 6.61 -19.43 -4.69
N PRO A 322 6.30 -18.15 -4.38
CA PRO A 322 5.21 -17.46 -5.07
C PRO A 322 5.39 -17.48 -6.58
N LEU A 323 4.35 -17.93 -7.31
CA LEU A 323 4.41 -18.12 -8.77
C LEU A 323 4.84 -16.85 -9.52
N LEU A 324 4.45 -15.66 -9.05
CA LEU A 324 4.87 -14.40 -9.63
C LEU A 324 6.39 -14.21 -9.55
N ASN A 325 7.02 -14.58 -8.43
CA ASN A 325 8.47 -14.48 -8.27
C ASN A 325 9.20 -15.44 -9.22
N SER A 326 8.69 -16.67 -9.33
CA SER A 326 9.23 -17.67 -10.23
C SER A 326 9.15 -17.24 -11.70
N LEU A 327 8.00 -16.68 -12.10
CA LEU A 327 7.82 -16.15 -13.46
C LEU A 327 8.83 -15.05 -13.77
N GLU A 328 8.96 -14.04 -12.89
CA GLU A 328 9.91 -12.94 -13.06
C GLU A 328 11.36 -13.42 -13.16
N ARG A 329 11.77 -14.34 -12.28
CA ARG A 329 13.12 -14.90 -12.27
C ARG A 329 13.47 -15.65 -13.56
N HIS A 330 12.48 -16.25 -14.22
CA HIS A 330 12.65 -16.94 -15.49
C HIS A 330 12.33 -16.06 -16.71
N GLY A 331 12.26 -14.74 -16.53
CA GLY A 331 12.10 -13.78 -17.62
C GLY A 331 10.66 -13.61 -18.13
N PHE A 332 9.67 -14.19 -17.43
CA PHE A 332 8.26 -14.01 -17.77
C PHE A 332 7.69 -12.86 -16.95
N PHE A 333 7.82 -11.64 -17.44
CA PHE A 333 7.23 -10.49 -16.78
C PHE A 333 5.70 -10.53 -16.82
N VAL A 334 5.08 -10.34 -15.68
CA VAL A 334 3.63 -10.21 -15.49
C VAL A 334 3.37 -8.87 -14.81
N GLU A 335 2.49 -8.07 -15.39
CA GLU A 335 2.06 -6.81 -14.75
C GLU A 335 1.56 -7.10 -13.34
N ASN A 336 2.11 -6.39 -12.37
CA ASN A 336 1.79 -6.59 -10.97
C ASN A 336 1.85 -5.27 -10.20
N ALA A 337 1.25 -5.25 -8.99
CA ALA A 337 1.37 -4.13 -8.08
C ALA A 337 1.47 -4.62 -6.63
N CYS A 338 0.35 -4.91 -5.95
CA CYS A 338 0.32 -5.19 -4.52
C CYS A 338 1.10 -6.46 -4.10
N ARG A 339 1.26 -7.45 -4.98
CA ARG A 339 1.88 -8.77 -4.70
C ARG A 339 1.22 -9.54 -3.53
N SER A 340 0.02 -9.11 -3.11
CA SER A 340 -0.77 -9.69 -2.02
C SER A 340 -2.10 -10.30 -2.48
N GLY A 341 -2.39 -10.28 -3.80
CA GLY A 341 -3.63 -10.85 -4.35
C GLY A 341 -4.83 -9.88 -4.38
N GLU A 342 -4.69 -8.62 -3.98
CA GLU A 342 -5.81 -7.67 -3.90
C GLU A 342 -6.12 -6.94 -5.21
N CYS A 343 -5.08 -6.49 -5.93
CA CYS A 343 -5.25 -5.58 -7.07
C CYS A 343 -5.66 -6.28 -8.37
N SER A 344 -5.54 -7.60 -8.46
CA SER A 344 -5.84 -8.44 -9.64
C SER A 344 -5.01 -8.12 -10.90
N LEU A 345 -3.96 -7.29 -10.83
CA LEU A 345 -3.13 -6.98 -12.00
C LEU A 345 -2.32 -8.18 -12.48
N CYS A 346 -1.82 -9.01 -11.56
CA CYS A 346 -1.05 -10.21 -11.88
C CYS A 346 -1.91 -11.45 -12.16
N ARG A 347 -3.21 -11.25 -12.44
CA ARG A 347 -4.13 -12.35 -12.73
C ARG A 347 -3.70 -13.09 -13.99
N ILE A 348 -3.58 -14.41 -13.87
CA ILE A 348 -3.30 -15.33 -14.96
C ILE A 348 -4.34 -16.45 -14.97
N LYS A 349 -4.52 -17.09 -16.09
CA LYS A 349 -5.42 -18.24 -16.21
C LYS A 349 -4.67 -19.53 -15.94
N LEU A 350 -5.12 -20.30 -14.96
CA LEU A 350 -4.68 -21.67 -14.75
C LEU A 350 -5.34 -22.59 -15.80
N ILE A 351 -4.54 -23.26 -16.61
CA ILE A 351 -5.04 -24.13 -17.69
C ILE A 351 -5.15 -25.57 -17.18
N SER A 352 -4.18 -26.00 -16.39
CA SER A 352 -4.13 -27.34 -15.79
C SER A 352 -3.24 -27.31 -14.56
N GLY A 353 -3.37 -28.29 -13.67
CA GLY A 353 -2.66 -28.38 -12.39
C GLY A 353 -3.41 -27.69 -11.27
N GLU A 354 -2.74 -27.57 -10.13
CA GLU A 354 -3.29 -26.96 -8.91
C GLU A 354 -2.36 -25.87 -8.41
N VAL A 355 -2.93 -24.86 -7.77
CA VAL A 355 -2.18 -23.77 -7.11
C VAL A 355 -2.74 -23.55 -5.70
N PHE A 356 -1.85 -23.35 -4.76
CA PHE A 356 -2.24 -22.91 -3.43
C PHE A 356 -2.51 -21.40 -3.44
N THR A 357 -3.63 -21.01 -2.87
CA THR A 357 -3.98 -19.60 -2.66
C THR A 357 -4.02 -19.32 -1.17
N PRO A 358 -3.15 -18.45 -0.64
CA PRO A 358 -3.11 -18.13 0.78
C PRO A 358 -4.39 -17.43 1.26
N ASP A 359 -4.70 -17.60 2.55
CA ASP A 359 -5.89 -16.98 3.17
C ASP A 359 -5.86 -15.45 3.12
N GLU A 360 -4.67 -14.86 3.14
CA GLU A 360 -4.45 -13.42 3.00
C GLU A 360 -4.67 -12.88 1.58
N ALA A 361 -4.73 -13.75 0.58
CA ALA A 361 -5.01 -13.33 -0.80
C ALA A 361 -6.51 -13.04 -0.97
N HIS A 362 -6.88 -11.78 -0.93
CA HIS A 362 -8.25 -11.31 -1.08
C HIS A 362 -8.72 -11.37 -2.53
N LEU A 363 -8.75 -12.59 -3.09
CA LEU A 363 -9.24 -12.81 -4.45
C LEU A 363 -10.70 -12.40 -4.58
N ARG A 364 -11.00 -11.62 -5.60
CA ARG A 364 -12.38 -11.26 -5.95
C ARG A 364 -13.17 -12.51 -6.35
N ARG A 365 -14.49 -12.47 -6.16
CA ARG A 365 -15.36 -13.57 -6.58
C ARG A 365 -15.18 -13.91 -8.07
N SER A 366 -15.02 -12.88 -8.91
CA SER A 366 -14.76 -13.07 -10.35
C SER A 366 -13.43 -13.79 -10.63
N ASP A 367 -12.38 -13.53 -9.83
CA ASP A 367 -11.08 -14.16 -10.03
C ASP A 367 -11.14 -15.66 -9.72
N ARG A 368 -11.95 -16.07 -8.73
CA ARG A 368 -12.18 -17.47 -8.39
C ARG A 368 -13.10 -18.18 -9.41
N GLN A 369 -14.03 -17.46 -10.04
CA GLN A 369 -15.02 -18.02 -10.93
C GLN A 369 -14.49 -18.26 -12.34
N PHE A 370 -13.54 -17.45 -12.81
CA PHE A 370 -13.01 -17.51 -14.18
C PHE A 370 -11.60 -18.11 -14.28
N GLY A 371 -11.00 -18.55 -13.18
CA GLY A 371 -9.73 -19.26 -13.10
C GLY A 371 -8.52 -18.38 -13.16
#